data_f30b18bdffd19866927376a14782b520
#
_entry.id   f30b18bdffd19866927376a14782b520
#
_cell.length_a   1.000
_cell.length_b   1.000
_cell.length_c   1.000
_cell.angle_alpha   90.00
_cell.angle_beta   90.00
_cell.angle_gamma   90.00
#
_symmetry.space_group_name_H-M   'P 1'
#
loop_
_entity.id
_entity.type
_entity.pdbx_description
1 polymer ?
#
loop_
_entity_poly.entity_id
_entity_poly.type
_entity_poly.pdbx_seq_one_letter_code
_entity_poly.pdbx_strand_id
1 'polypeptide(L)'
;MSAMQPTRRAFLATTVATAALRSAKAFALPEKETFALPENEAFALPEKEAFARQERIVKNGRLKQSVSRWPYNAIPLPDFCKAIAGMGLTAIDLLEEPDWAVARDHGLTCSMAYAGGGSIRDGLNVTANHDAIVRNFERLIPRAAAMKMPNVITFFGNRRGMSDEIAIANCIAGLNRVKKIAEENGVTICVELLNSKLNHPDYQGDRTAFGVTVVKADSPRVKLLYDIYHMQIMEGDLIKTIRDQKDWIGHYHTGGVPGRHELDDTQEVNWPAVCRAIVGTGFQGYLAHEFVPTRDPLTSLKEAIALCDV
;
A
#
# COMPACT_ATOMS: atom_id res chain seq x y z
N MET A 1 59.47 -45.57 13.98
CA MET A 1 59.32 -45.95 15.39
C MET A 1 57.99 -45.39 15.80
N SER A 2 56.99 -46.20 15.78
CA SER A 2 56.38 -46.97 16.86
C SER A 2 55.56 -46.05 17.74
N ALA A 3 54.35 -46.17 18.00
CA ALA A 3 53.32 -47.18 18.05
C ALA A 3 52.19 -46.58 18.86
N MET A 4 51.05 -46.72 18.46
CA MET A 4 49.97 -47.65 18.85
C MET A 4 48.94 -47.06 19.84
N GLN A 5 47.72 -47.12 19.42
CA GLN A 5 46.48 -47.17 20.22
C GLN A 5 46.48 -48.35 21.23
N PRO A 6 45.56 -48.39 22.19
CA PRO A 6 44.25 -48.95 21.96
C PRO A 6 43.11 -48.37 22.86
N THR A 7 41.88 -48.35 22.43
CA THR A 7 40.69 -49.24 22.42
C THR A 7 40.01 -49.57 23.75
N ARG A 8 38.67 -49.49 23.68
CA ARG A 8 37.59 -50.31 24.31
C ARG A 8 37.12 -49.89 25.70
N ARG A 9 35.93 -50.02 26.10
CA ARG A 9 34.64 -50.61 25.68
C ARG A 9 33.58 -50.22 26.69
N ALA A 10 32.39 -50.04 26.16
CA ALA A 10 31.06 -50.25 26.67
C ALA A 10 30.89 -50.88 28.09
N PHE A 11 29.91 -50.35 28.83
CA PHE A 11 28.98 -51.19 29.59
C PHE A 11 27.58 -50.56 29.70
N LEU A 12 26.63 -51.42 29.45
CA LEU A 12 25.18 -51.25 29.61
C LEU A 12 24.79 -51.14 31.08
N ALA A 13 23.69 -50.45 31.42
CA ALA A 13 22.46 -51.03 31.95
C ALA A 13 21.55 -49.98 32.54
N THR A 14 20.37 -49.86 31.97
CA THR A 14 19.02 -49.94 32.53
C THR A 14 18.80 -49.43 33.98
N THR A 15 17.89 -48.41 34.12
CA THR A 15 16.66 -48.49 34.92
C THR A 15 15.78 -47.24 34.72
N VAL A 16 14.61 -47.44 34.16
CA VAL A 16 13.24 -47.20 34.62
C VAL A 16 12.89 -45.80 35.17
N ALA A 17 12.11 -45.14 34.36
CA ALA A 17 10.89 -44.37 34.62
C ALA A 17 10.82 -43.40 35.82
N THR A 18 10.59 -42.13 35.50
CA THR A 18 9.41 -41.42 36.01
C THR A 18 9.05 -40.24 35.15
N ALA A 19 7.81 -40.13 34.76
CA ALA A 19 7.20 -39.09 33.97
C ALA A 19 7.28 -37.75 34.70
N ALA A 20 7.75 -36.72 33.98
CA ALA A 20 7.43 -35.35 34.32
C ALA A 20 7.06 -34.64 33.02
N LEU A 21 5.76 -34.52 32.76
CA LEU A 21 5.20 -33.56 31.82
C LEU A 21 5.77 -32.20 32.19
N ARG A 22 6.63 -31.66 31.32
CA ARG A 22 6.85 -30.21 31.28
C ARG A 22 6.19 -29.71 30.01
N SER A 23 5.12 -28.98 30.25
CA SER A 23 4.31 -28.23 29.32
C SER A 23 5.17 -27.49 28.31
N ALA A 24 4.90 -27.74 27.04
CA ALA A 24 5.25 -26.84 25.95
C ALA A 24 4.57 -25.50 26.22
N LYS A 25 5.33 -24.49 26.57
CA LYS A 25 4.84 -23.11 26.49
C LYS A 25 4.65 -22.79 25.02
N ALA A 26 3.40 -22.82 24.60
CA ALA A 26 2.98 -22.19 23.36
C ALA A 26 3.40 -20.71 23.46
N PHE A 27 4.16 -20.25 22.47
CA PHE A 27 4.39 -18.83 22.26
C PHE A 27 3.02 -18.22 21.94
N ALA A 28 2.42 -17.57 22.92
CA ALA A 28 1.27 -16.72 22.73
C ALA A 28 1.70 -15.52 21.90
N LEU A 29 1.01 -15.31 20.79
CA LEU A 29 1.05 -14.05 20.05
C LEU A 29 0.72 -12.90 21.03
N PRO A 30 1.37 -11.73 20.92
CA PRO A 30 1.00 -10.60 21.77
C PRO A 30 -0.48 -10.26 21.53
N GLU A 31 -1.21 -10.21 22.61
CA GLU A 31 -2.59 -9.77 22.66
C GLU A 31 -2.71 -8.39 21.99
N LYS A 32 -3.75 -8.23 21.20
CA LYS A 32 -4.17 -6.93 20.71
C LYS A 32 -4.37 -6.04 21.93
N GLU A 33 -3.55 -5.01 22.05
CA GLU A 33 -3.86 -3.91 22.97
C GLU A 33 -5.19 -3.30 22.52
N THR A 34 -6.25 -3.70 23.17
CA THR A 34 -7.53 -3.01 23.12
C THR A 34 -7.34 -1.74 23.94
N PHE A 35 -7.16 -0.62 23.27
CA PHE A 35 -7.37 0.67 23.88
C PHE A 35 -8.83 0.74 24.31
N ALA A 36 -9.06 0.61 25.59
CA ALA A 36 -10.36 0.88 26.20
C ALA A 36 -10.63 2.39 26.04
N LEU A 37 -11.60 2.72 25.23
CA LEU A 37 -12.20 4.04 25.21
C LEU A 37 -12.94 4.23 26.55
N PRO A 38 -12.88 5.43 27.18
CA PRO A 38 -13.65 5.68 28.39
C PRO A 38 -15.14 5.50 28.10
N GLU A 39 -15.79 4.71 28.95
CA GLU A 39 -17.24 4.55 28.96
C GLU A 39 -17.91 5.89 29.30
N ASN A 40 -18.95 6.20 28.51
CA ASN A 40 -19.94 7.26 28.71
C ASN A 40 -19.59 8.69 28.24
N GLU A 41 -19.83 8.87 26.94
CA GLU A 41 -20.79 9.89 26.50
C GLU A 41 -21.38 9.39 25.18
N ALA A 42 -22.66 8.99 25.23
CA ALA A 42 -23.44 8.72 24.04
C ALA A 42 -23.55 10.04 23.27
N PHE A 43 -22.72 10.22 22.26
CA PHE A 43 -22.96 11.23 21.21
C PHE A 43 -24.25 10.81 20.52
N ALA A 44 -25.34 11.42 20.93
CA ALA A 44 -26.59 11.39 20.16
C ALA A 44 -26.28 11.93 18.78
N LEU A 45 -26.34 11.05 17.76
CA LEU A 45 -26.28 11.47 16.36
C LEU A 45 -27.43 12.48 16.16
N PRO A 46 -27.17 13.68 15.64
CA PRO A 46 -28.24 14.58 15.31
C PRO A 46 -29.14 13.94 14.23
N GLU A 47 -30.44 14.04 14.49
CA GLU A 47 -31.51 13.48 13.67
C GLU A 47 -31.40 13.84 12.18
N LYS A 48 -31.99 13.02 11.36
CA LYS A 48 -32.00 12.84 9.89
C LYS A 48 -32.11 14.08 8.97
N GLU A 49 -31.99 15.31 9.44
CA GLU A 49 -32.25 16.53 8.63
C GLU A 49 -31.01 17.37 8.27
N ALA A 50 -29.81 17.01 8.63
CA ALA A 50 -28.62 17.85 8.37
C ALA A 50 -27.66 17.32 7.27
N PHE A 51 -28.12 16.52 6.31
CA PHE A 51 -27.41 16.40 5.04
C PHE A 51 -27.77 17.57 4.11
N ALA A 52 -27.57 18.80 4.61
CA ALA A 52 -27.47 19.98 3.76
C ALA A 52 -26.50 19.62 2.61
N ARG A 53 -26.90 20.00 1.39
CA ARG A 53 -26.15 19.86 0.14
C ARG A 53 -24.65 19.93 0.41
N GLN A 54 -23.99 18.77 0.51
CA GLN A 54 -22.58 18.69 0.87
C GLN A 54 -21.81 19.47 -0.19
N GLU A 55 -21.14 20.53 0.21
CA GLU A 55 -20.43 21.40 -0.73
C GLU A 55 -19.35 20.58 -1.43
N ARG A 56 -19.41 20.57 -2.76
CA ARG A 56 -18.38 19.90 -3.57
C ARG A 56 -17.05 20.62 -3.34
N ILE A 57 -16.07 19.90 -2.83
CA ILE A 57 -14.74 20.43 -2.50
C ILE A 57 -13.87 20.53 -3.75
N VAL A 58 -13.91 19.49 -4.62
CA VAL A 58 -13.17 19.50 -5.91
C VAL A 58 -13.78 20.54 -6.83
N LYS A 59 -13.05 21.60 -7.14
CA LYS A 59 -13.45 22.74 -8.00
C LYS A 59 -12.72 22.76 -9.34
N ASN A 60 -11.40 22.56 -9.33
CA ASN A 60 -10.55 22.59 -10.53
C ASN A 60 -10.52 21.23 -11.24
N GLY A 61 -10.34 20.14 -10.51
CA GLY A 61 -10.37 18.79 -11.03
C GLY A 61 -9.26 18.46 -12.05
N ARG A 62 -8.19 19.25 -12.11
CA ARG A 62 -7.05 19.01 -13.02
C ARG A 62 -6.24 17.79 -12.62
N LEU A 63 -6.24 17.45 -11.33
CA LEU A 63 -5.67 16.24 -10.76
C LEU A 63 -6.83 15.38 -10.23
N LYS A 64 -6.97 14.17 -10.74
CA LYS A 64 -7.96 13.23 -10.21
C LYS A 64 -7.52 12.80 -8.82
N GLN A 65 -8.40 12.98 -7.84
CA GLN A 65 -8.12 12.63 -6.46
C GLN A 65 -8.97 11.43 -6.04
N SER A 66 -8.41 10.59 -5.17
CA SER A 66 -9.06 9.47 -4.49
C SER A 66 -8.61 9.42 -3.03
N VAL A 67 -9.06 8.43 -2.28
CA VAL A 67 -8.68 8.25 -0.88
C VAL A 67 -8.55 6.78 -0.55
N SER A 68 -7.49 6.39 0.16
CA SER A 68 -7.28 5.03 0.64
C SER A 68 -8.28 4.66 1.72
N ARG A 69 -8.84 3.47 1.62
CA ARG A 69 -9.89 3.00 2.53
C ARG A 69 -9.40 2.79 3.96
N TRP A 70 -8.22 2.21 4.14
CA TRP A 70 -7.76 1.71 5.43
C TRP A 70 -7.64 2.76 6.56
N PRO A 71 -7.28 4.05 6.33
CA PRO A 71 -7.25 5.04 7.40
C PRO A 71 -8.65 5.41 7.93
N TYR A 72 -9.69 5.07 7.20
CA TYR A 72 -11.09 5.42 7.49
C TYR A 72 -11.95 4.20 7.83
N ASN A 73 -11.34 3.07 8.21
CA ASN A 73 -12.05 1.82 8.50
C ASN A 73 -13.09 1.91 9.62
N ALA A 74 -12.99 2.91 10.50
CA ALA A 74 -13.99 3.18 11.54
C ALA A 74 -15.34 3.65 10.97
N ILE A 75 -15.37 4.21 9.75
CA ILE A 75 -16.60 4.64 9.08
C ILE A 75 -17.12 3.48 8.23
N PRO A 76 -18.41 3.07 8.32
CA PRO A 76 -18.95 2.04 7.44
C PRO A 76 -18.71 2.38 5.96
N LEU A 77 -18.32 1.38 5.16
CA LEU A 77 -17.90 1.62 3.76
C LEU A 77 -18.97 2.35 2.91
N PRO A 78 -20.28 1.99 2.96
CA PRO A 78 -21.30 2.71 2.20
C PRO A 78 -21.40 4.20 2.59
N ASP A 79 -21.29 4.50 3.88
CA ASP A 79 -21.36 5.89 4.39
C ASP A 79 -20.12 6.66 3.96
N PHE A 80 -18.95 6.02 4.01
CA PHE A 80 -17.71 6.61 3.53
C PHE A 80 -17.76 6.89 2.03
N CYS A 81 -18.21 5.93 1.22
CA CYS A 81 -18.39 6.13 -0.23
C CYS A 81 -19.34 7.29 -0.53
N LYS A 82 -20.48 7.38 0.18
CA LYS A 82 -21.42 8.49 0.04
C LYS A 82 -20.78 9.85 0.40
N ALA A 83 -20.01 9.88 1.50
CA ALA A 83 -19.34 11.10 1.96
C ALA A 83 -18.32 11.61 0.93
N ILE A 84 -17.42 10.75 0.45
CA ILE A 84 -16.36 11.14 -0.48
C ILE A 84 -16.90 11.48 -1.87
N ALA A 85 -17.94 10.80 -2.35
CA ALA A 85 -18.64 11.16 -3.58
C ALA A 85 -19.28 12.57 -3.45
N GLY A 86 -19.87 12.88 -2.30
CA GLY A 86 -20.41 14.22 -1.98
C GLY A 86 -19.34 15.31 -1.98
N MET A 87 -18.12 15.02 -1.59
CA MET A 87 -16.95 15.92 -1.67
C MET A 87 -16.49 16.17 -3.11
N GLY A 88 -16.92 15.35 -4.06
CA GLY A 88 -16.56 15.45 -5.47
C GLY A 88 -15.45 14.50 -5.91
N LEU A 89 -15.03 13.54 -5.07
CA LEU A 89 -14.15 12.46 -5.48
C LEU A 89 -14.90 11.50 -6.42
N THR A 90 -14.19 10.92 -7.36
CA THR A 90 -14.71 9.94 -8.33
C THR A 90 -14.16 8.54 -8.09
N ALA A 91 -13.30 8.40 -7.09
CA ALA A 91 -12.65 7.14 -6.80
C ALA A 91 -12.34 6.97 -5.31
N ILE A 92 -12.25 5.71 -4.90
CA ILE A 92 -11.72 5.24 -3.63
C ILE A 92 -10.52 4.32 -3.91
N ASP A 93 -9.58 4.23 -2.98
CA ASP A 93 -8.31 3.53 -3.18
C ASP A 93 -8.17 2.34 -2.23
N LEU A 94 -7.37 1.33 -2.62
CA LEU A 94 -6.99 0.18 -1.80
C LEU A 94 -8.21 -0.61 -1.29
N LEU A 95 -9.08 -1.04 -2.21
CA LEU A 95 -10.19 -1.94 -1.90
C LEU A 95 -9.84 -3.39 -2.22
N GLU A 96 -10.29 -4.28 -1.34
CA GLU A 96 -10.37 -5.71 -1.59
C GLU A 96 -11.57 -6.05 -2.47
N GLU A 97 -11.50 -7.21 -3.16
CA GLU A 97 -12.52 -7.64 -4.12
C GLU A 97 -13.96 -7.62 -3.59
N PRO A 98 -14.27 -8.06 -2.34
CA PRO A 98 -15.64 -8.02 -1.81
C PRO A 98 -16.26 -6.62 -1.75
N ASP A 99 -15.42 -5.58 -1.63
CA ASP A 99 -15.84 -4.18 -1.45
C ASP A 99 -16.00 -3.42 -2.77
N TRP A 100 -15.53 -3.97 -3.89
CA TRP A 100 -15.54 -3.28 -5.18
C TRP A 100 -16.95 -2.89 -5.64
N ALA A 101 -17.94 -3.77 -5.41
CA ALA A 101 -19.32 -3.49 -5.79
C ALA A 101 -19.92 -2.32 -5.00
N VAL A 102 -19.58 -2.20 -3.72
CA VAL A 102 -20.05 -1.11 -2.86
C VAL A 102 -19.60 0.25 -3.40
N ALA A 103 -18.32 0.37 -3.78
CA ALA A 103 -17.82 1.62 -4.37
C ALA A 103 -18.55 1.97 -5.68
N ARG A 104 -18.71 1.00 -6.59
CA ARG A 104 -19.42 1.18 -7.85
C ARG A 104 -20.87 1.65 -7.63
N ASP A 105 -21.57 1.05 -6.69
CA ASP A 105 -22.98 1.36 -6.41
C ASP A 105 -23.19 2.77 -5.84
N HIS A 106 -22.09 3.40 -5.38
CA HIS A 106 -22.03 4.81 -4.99
C HIS A 106 -21.42 5.74 -6.06
N GLY A 107 -21.24 5.23 -7.30
CA GLY A 107 -20.68 6.01 -8.42
C GLY A 107 -19.18 6.23 -8.37
N LEU A 108 -18.45 5.47 -7.55
CA LEU A 108 -16.99 5.52 -7.42
C LEU A 108 -16.34 4.37 -8.18
N THR A 109 -15.16 4.62 -8.76
CA THR A 109 -14.27 3.53 -9.17
C THR A 109 -13.27 3.21 -8.06
N CYS A 110 -12.70 1.99 -8.06
CA CYS A 110 -11.50 1.73 -7.27
C CYS A 110 -10.27 2.15 -8.08
N SER A 111 -9.53 3.18 -7.60
CA SER A 111 -8.37 3.73 -8.33
C SER A 111 -7.14 2.83 -8.24
N MET A 112 -7.02 2.05 -7.17
CA MET A 112 -5.98 1.04 -6.94
C MET A 112 -6.61 -0.13 -6.18
N ALA A 113 -6.67 -1.29 -6.80
CA ALA A 113 -7.29 -2.47 -6.19
C ALA A 113 -6.24 -3.43 -5.62
N TYR A 114 -6.55 -4.04 -4.47
CA TYR A 114 -5.84 -5.23 -4.05
C TYR A 114 -6.25 -6.42 -4.95
N ALA A 115 -5.27 -7.01 -5.60
CA ALA A 115 -5.47 -8.14 -6.51
C ALA A 115 -4.58 -9.36 -6.14
N GLY A 116 -4.20 -9.45 -4.87
CA GLY A 116 -3.33 -10.53 -4.38
C GLY A 116 -1.92 -10.49 -4.94
N GLY A 117 -1.40 -9.29 -5.23
CA GLY A 117 -0.05 -9.04 -5.75
C GLY A 117 1.09 -9.25 -4.74
N GLY A 118 0.90 -10.11 -3.73
CA GLY A 118 1.84 -10.28 -2.64
C GLY A 118 1.55 -9.37 -1.45
N SER A 119 2.51 -9.20 -0.57
CA SER A 119 2.44 -8.32 0.60
C SER A 119 3.69 -7.46 0.71
N ILE A 120 3.67 -6.46 1.58
CA ILE A 120 4.83 -5.62 1.88
C ILE A 120 6.05 -6.47 2.26
N ARG A 121 5.86 -7.58 3.00
CA ARG A 121 6.95 -8.46 3.42
C ARG A 121 7.31 -9.52 2.37
N ASP A 122 6.28 -10.06 1.69
CA ASP A 122 6.38 -11.20 0.79
C ASP A 122 5.98 -10.78 -0.62
N GLY A 123 6.87 -10.09 -1.29
CA GLY A 123 6.67 -9.47 -2.59
C GLY A 123 7.41 -10.16 -3.74
N LEU A 124 7.62 -9.39 -4.78
CA LEU A 124 8.22 -9.83 -6.05
C LEU A 124 9.70 -10.22 -5.95
N ASN A 125 10.45 -9.71 -4.96
CA ASN A 125 11.87 -10.04 -4.81
C ASN A 125 12.13 -11.50 -4.42
N VAL A 126 11.11 -12.23 -3.95
CA VAL A 126 11.20 -13.64 -3.59
C VAL A 126 10.51 -14.50 -4.63
N THR A 127 11.27 -15.24 -5.44
CA THR A 127 10.74 -16.04 -6.55
C THR A 127 9.72 -17.10 -6.13
N ALA A 128 9.82 -17.62 -4.90
CA ALA A 128 8.83 -18.57 -4.35
C ALA A 128 7.40 -17.96 -4.24
N ASN A 129 7.27 -16.63 -4.21
CA ASN A 129 5.97 -15.96 -4.17
C ASN A 129 5.32 -15.82 -5.56
N HIS A 130 6.11 -15.92 -6.64
CA HIS A 130 5.65 -15.58 -7.99
C HIS A 130 4.45 -16.39 -8.43
N ASP A 131 4.41 -17.71 -8.15
CA ASP A 131 3.30 -18.57 -8.58
C ASP A 131 1.96 -18.15 -7.95
N ALA A 132 1.99 -17.73 -6.69
CA ALA A 132 0.79 -17.24 -6.00
C ALA A 132 0.36 -15.87 -6.56
N ILE A 133 1.30 -14.94 -6.77
CA ILE A 133 1.05 -13.62 -7.35
C ILE A 133 0.47 -13.77 -8.76
N VAL A 134 1.07 -14.61 -9.60
CA VAL A 134 0.61 -14.87 -10.97
C VAL A 134 -0.81 -15.38 -10.98
N ARG A 135 -1.12 -16.44 -10.22
CA ARG A 135 -2.49 -16.99 -10.15
C ARG A 135 -3.53 -15.95 -9.69
N ASN A 136 -3.16 -15.11 -8.74
CA ASN A 136 -4.07 -14.06 -8.26
C ASN A 136 -4.31 -13.01 -9.33
N PHE A 137 -3.28 -12.54 -10.00
CA PHE A 137 -3.39 -11.54 -11.06
C PHE A 137 -4.15 -12.07 -12.27
N GLU A 138 -3.91 -13.32 -12.69
CA GLU A 138 -4.68 -13.98 -13.75
C GLU A 138 -6.18 -14.03 -13.44
N ARG A 139 -6.54 -14.19 -12.17
CA ARG A 139 -7.94 -14.23 -11.72
C ARG A 139 -8.55 -12.84 -11.56
N LEU A 140 -7.80 -11.88 -10.98
CA LEU A 140 -8.37 -10.62 -10.51
C LEU A 140 -8.21 -9.45 -11.49
N ILE A 141 -7.16 -9.41 -12.32
CA ILE A 141 -6.97 -8.33 -13.31
C ILE A 141 -8.14 -8.26 -14.30
N PRO A 142 -8.63 -9.38 -14.91
CA PRO A 142 -9.80 -9.30 -15.79
C PRO A 142 -11.06 -8.81 -15.08
N ARG A 143 -11.22 -9.13 -13.80
CA ARG A 143 -12.37 -8.67 -12.99
C ARG A 143 -12.27 -7.18 -12.66
N ALA A 144 -11.08 -6.70 -12.32
CA ALA A 144 -10.81 -5.28 -12.13
C ALA A 144 -11.08 -4.49 -13.42
N ALA A 145 -10.62 -5.00 -14.57
CA ALA A 145 -10.87 -4.42 -15.88
C ALA A 145 -12.38 -4.33 -16.21
N ALA A 146 -13.14 -5.40 -15.95
CA ALA A 146 -14.59 -5.43 -16.15
C ALA A 146 -15.32 -4.36 -15.31
N MET A 147 -14.74 -3.98 -14.16
CA MET A 147 -15.22 -2.89 -13.31
C MET A 147 -14.57 -1.53 -13.60
N LYS A 148 -13.81 -1.42 -14.70
CA LYS A 148 -13.10 -0.19 -15.13
C LYS A 148 -12.09 0.36 -14.11
N MET A 149 -11.51 -0.51 -13.31
CA MET A 149 -10.45 -0.14 -12.37
C MET A 149 -9.13 0.02 -13.13
N PRO A 150 -8.42 1.15 -12.97
CA PRO A 150 -7.22 1.41 -13.77
C PRO A 150 -5.97 0.66 -13.29
N ASN A 151 -5.87 0.38 -12.00
CA ASN A 151 -4.64 -0.12 -11.39
C ASN A 151 -4.88 -1.25 -10.39
N VAL A 152 -3.86 -2.11 -10.26
CA VAL A 152 -3.71 -3.09 -9.17
C VAL A 152 -2.34 -2.92 -8.51
N ILE A 153 -2.29 -3.10 -7.18
CA ILE A 153 -1.07 -2.94 -6.39
C ILE A 153 -0.29 -4.26 -6.27
N THR A 154 1.05 -4.12 -6.22
CA THR A 154 1.99 -5.17 -5.79
C THR A 154 3.15 -4.54 -5.03
N PHE A 155 3.99 -5.39 -4.43
CA PHE A 155 5.06 -4.96 -3.54
C PHE A 155 6.40 -5.59 -3.92
N PHE A 156 7.49 -4.88 -3.60
CA PHE A 156 8.84 -5.44 -3.81
C PHE A 156 9.16 -6.57 -2.83
N GLY A 157 8.77 -6.44 -1.57
CA GLY A 157 9.09 -7.39 -0.50
C GLY A 157 10.26 -6.94 0.39
N ASN A 158 10.50 -7.65 1.49
CA ASN A 158 11.62 -7.39 2.40
C ASN A 158 12.93 -7.98 1.84
N ARG A 159 14.04 -7.30 2.09
CA ARG A 159 15.41 -7.67 1.62
C ARG A 159 15.86 -9.02 2.14
N ARG A 160 15.71 -9.28 3.42
CA ARG A 160 16.19 -10.49 4.08
C ARG A 160 17.67 -10.82 3.73
N GLY A 161 18.49 -9.75 3.64
CA GLY A 161 19.90 -9.86 3.24
C GLY A 161 20.15 -10.02 1.74
N MET A 162 19.13 -9.98 0.89
CA MET A 162 19.27 -10.06 -0.57
C MET A 162 19.88 -8.77 -1.13
N SER A 163 20.81 -8.89 -2.08
CA SER A 163 21.37 -7.74 -2.78
C SER A 163 20.35 -7.12 -3.75
N ASP A 164 20.54 -5.85 -4.10
CA ASP A 164 19.66 -5.15 -5.03
C ASP A 164 19.67 -5.78 -6.43
N GLU A 165 20.82 -6.29 -6.89
CA GLU A 165 20.95 -6.94 -8.20
C GLU A 165 20.08 -8.20 -8.29
N ILE A 166 20.12 -9.04 -7.26
CA ILE A 166 19.31 -10.27 -7.21
C ILE A 166 17.83 -9.89 -7.10
N ALA A 167 17.49 -8.93 -6.24
CA ALA A 167 16.12 -8.49 -6.05
C ALA A 167 15.52 -7.89 -7.33
N ILE A 168 16.26 -7.05 -8.05
CA ILE A 168 15.85 -6.48 -9.34
C ILE A 168 15.57 -7.60 -10.35
N ALA A 169 16.49 -8.56 -10.49
CA ALA A 169 16.32 -9.68 -11.41
C ALA A 169 15.07 -10.51 -11.07
N ASN A 170 14.85 -10.80 -9.78
CA ASN A 170 13.67 -11.53 -9.31
C ASN A 170 12.37 -10.76 -9.57
N CYS A 171 12.32 -9.47 -9.23
CA CYS A 171 11.15 -8.64 -9.47
C CYS A 171 10.80 -8.56 -10.95
N ILE A 172 11.78 -8.35 -11.84
CA ILE A 172 11.59 -8.33 -13.29
C ILE A 172 11.08 -9.70 -13.78
N ALA A 173 11.63 -10.81 -13.29
CA ALA A 173 11.16 -12.15 -13.64
C ALA A 173 9.69 -12.37 -13.25
N GLY A 174 9.27 -11.94 -12.06
CA GLY A 174 7.87 -12.00 -11.62
C GLY A 174 6.95 -11.13 -12.48
N LEU A 175 7.33 -9.88 -12.74
CA LEU A 175 6.55 -8.94 -13.56
C LEU A 175 6.40 -9.41 -15.01
N ASN A 176 7.43 -10.01 -15.60
CA ASN A 176 7.38 -10.58 -16.94
C ASN A 176 6.32 -11.68 -17.09
N ARG A 177 5.97 -12.37 -16.02
CA ARG A 177 4.92 -13.41 -16.02
C ARG A 177 3.51 -12.84 -16.05
N VAL A 178 3.32 -11.60 -15.59
CA VAL A 178 1.99 -10.98 -15.42
C VAL A 178 1.76 -9.76 -16.30
N LYS A 179 2.79 -9.17 -16.91
CA LYS A 179 2.64 -7.95 -17.72
C LYS A 179 1.68 -8.12 -18.89
N LYS A 180 1.68 -9.29 -19.56
CA LYS A 180 0.82 -9.55 -20.70
C LYS A 180 -0.66 -9.49 -20.34
N ILE A 181 -1.07 -10.08 -19.21
CA ILE A 181 -2.48 -10.02 -18.79
C ILE A 181 -2.88 -8.58 -18.41
N ALA A 182 -1.98 -7.80 -17.84
CA ALA A 182 -2.19 -6.39 -17.57
C ALA A 182 -2.40 -5.57 -18.87
N GLU A 183 -1.58 -5.83 -19.88
CA GLU A 183 -1.69 -5.19 -21.22
C GLU A 183 -3.00 -5.55 -21.91
N GLU A 184 -3.35 -6.83 -21.99
CA GLU A 184 -4.57 -7.34 -22.62
C GLU A 184 -5.85 -6.79 -21.98
N ASN A 185 -5.81 -6.50 -20.67
CA ASN A 185 -6.96 -5.98 -19.92
C ASN A 185 -6.93 -4.46 -19.73
N GLY A 186 -5.87 -3.78 -20.16
CA GLY A 186 -5.73 -2.33 -20.00
C GLY A 186 -5.56 -1.87 -18.54
N VAL A 187 -5.22 -2.78 -17.61
CA VAL A 187 -4.99 -2.50 -16.19
C VAL A 187 -3.49 -2.30 -15.95
N THR A 188 -3.12 -1.36 -15.10
CA THR A 188 -1.72 -1.12 -14.75
C THR A 188 -1.36 -1.80 -13.44
N ILE A 189 -0.28 -2.57 -13.42
CA ILE A 189 0.32 -3.10 -12.20
C ILE A 189 1.23 -2.00 -11.64
N CYS A 190 0.93 -1.51 -10.44
CA CYS A 190 1.73 -0.52 -9.75
C CYS A 190 2.50 -1.18 -8.60
N VAL A 191 3.84 -1.03 -8.61
CA VAL A 191 4.72 -1.54 -7.56
C VAL A 191 5.01 -0.41 -6.60
N GLU A 192 4.68 -0.59 -5.31
CA GLU A 192 4.76 0.49 -4.33
C GLU A 192 6.16 0.69 -3.78
N LEU A 193 6.57 1.97 -3.71
CA LEU A 193 7.78 2.43 -3.03
C LEU A 193 7.45 2.79 -1.57
N LEU A 194 8.17 2.19 -0.61
CA LEU A 194 7.95 2.41 0.81
C LEU A 194 9.24 2.83 1.53
N ASN A 195 9.13 3.50 2.67
CA ASN A 195 10.30 3.84 3.46
C ASN A 195 10.76 2.68 4.36
N SER A 196 12.06 2.40 4.32
CA SER A 196 12.71 1.44 5.22
C SER A 196 13.24 2.07 6.51
N LYS A 197 13.27 3.41 6.59
CA LYS A 197 13.80 4.14 7.75
C LYS A 197 12.90 4.06 8.98
N LEU A 198 11.57 4.08 8.80
CA LEU A 198 10.61 4.18 9.91
C LEU A 198 9.55 3.08 9.86
N ASN A 199 8.74 3.03 8.78
CA ASN A 199 7.49 2.26 8.78
C ASN A 199 7.67 0.81 8.35
N HIS A 200 8.57 0.55 7.40
CA HIS A 200 8.76 -0.77 6.79
C HIS A 200 10.24 -1.19 6.82
N PRO A 201 10.84 -1.40 8.00
CA PRO A 201 12.23 -1.84 8.10
C PRO A 201 12.49 -3.05 7.20
N ASP A 202 13.66 -3.05 6.53
CA ASP A 202 14.07 -4.11 5.60
C ASP A 202 13.33 -4.16 4.24
N TYR A 203 12.43 -3.19 3.94
CA TYR A 203 11.78 -3.17 2.63
C TYR A 203 12.76 -2.92 1.48
N GLN A 204 12.64 -3.69 0.38
CA GLN A 204 13.60 -3.65 -0.75
C GLN A 204 13.43 -2.41 -1.62
N GLY A 205 12.19 -2.04 -1.93
CA GLY A 205 11.85 -0.95 -2.85
C GLY A 205 11.76 0.41 -2.14
N ASP A 206 12.83 0.83 -1.50
CA ASP A 206 12.89 2.03 -0.67
C ASP A 206 13.55 3.24 -1.36
N ARG A 207 13.85 3.12 -2.67
CA ARG A 207 14.47 4.16 -3.50
C ARG A 207 13.83 4.20 -4.88
N THR A 208 13.59 5.40 -5.37
CA THR A 208 13.01 5.59 -6.72
C THR A 208 13.88 4.98 -7.80
N ALA A 209 15.20 5.10 -7.73
CA ALA A 209 16.11 4.53 -8.72
C ALA A 209 16.03 3.00 -8.81
N PHE A 210 15.88 2.31 -7.66
CA PHE A 210 15.64 0.87 -7.61
C PHE A 210 14.31 0.52 -8.30
N GLY A 211 13.23 1.18 -7.91
CA GLY A 211 11.90 0.94 -8.45
C GLY A 211 11.85 1.17 -9.96
N VAL A 212 12.42 2.28 -10.44
CA VAL A 212 12.49 2.59 -11.88
C VAL A 212 13.25 1.52 -12.66
N THR A 213 14.36 0.99 -12.10
CA THR A 213 15.10 -0.10 -12.76
C THR A 213 14.23 -1.34 -12.93
N VAL A 214 13.39 -1.67 -11.95
CA VAL A 214 12.49 -2.82 -12.00
C VAL A 214 11.35 -2.59 -13.01
N VAL A 215 10.67 -1.42 -12.98
CA VAL A 215 9.49 -1.20 -13.82
C VAL A 215 9.82 -0.89 -15.28
N LYS A 216 11.07 -0.61 -15.60
CA LYS A 216 11.58 -0.57 -16.99
C LYS A 216 11.54 -1.93 -17.71
N ALA A 217 10.92 -2.95 -17.09
CA ALA A 217 10.77 -4.30 -17.60
C ALA A 217 9.86 -4.42 -18.84
N ASP A 218 9.95 -3.48 -19.75
CA ASP A 218 9.38 -3.55 -21.10
C ASP A 218 7.85 -3.75 -21.15
N SER A 219 7.11 -2.94 -20.37
CA SER A 219 5.64 -2.88 -20.44
C SER A 219 5.10 -1.50 -20.09
N PRO A 220 4.17 -0.93 -20.87
CA PRO A 220 3.51 0.31 -20.53
C PRO A 220 2.53 0.13 -19.33
N ARG A 221 2.23 -1.13 -18.95
CA ARG A 221 1.30 -1.48 -17.89
C ARG A 221 1.98 -1.93 -16.59
N VAL A 222 3.29 -1.70 -16.47
CA VAL A 222 4.03 -1.87 -15.23
C VAL A 222 4.62 -0.52 -14.84
N LYS A 223 4.21 0.01 -13.70
CA LYS A 223 4.54 1.35 -13.22
C LYS A 223 4.87 1.31 -11.73
N LEU A 224 5.32 2.42 -11.18
CA LEU A 224 5.44 2.64 -9.75
C LEU A 224 4.15 3.23 -9.18
N LEU A 225 3.80 2.83 -7.98
CA LEU A 225 3.06 3.65 -7.05
C LEU A 225 4.10 4.47 -6.28
N TYR A 226 4.09 5.78 -6.50
CA TYR A 226 4.99 6.72 -5.86
C TYR A 226 4.30 7.31 -4.63
N ASP A 227 4.55 6.73 -3.46
CA ASP A 227 4.06 7.28 -2.21
C ASP A 227 4.96 8.45 -1.77
N ILE A 228 4.41 9.65 -1.85
CA ILE A 228 5.12 10.91 -1.57
C ILE A 228 5.56 10.97 -0.11
N TYR A 229 4.73 10.47 0.84
CA TYR A 229 5.12 10.37 2.24
C TYR A 229 6.39 9.53 2.42
N HIS A 230 6.39 8.35 1.82
CA HIS A 230 7.53 7.44 1.93
C HIS A 230 8.79 8.00 1.25
N MET A 231 8.65 8.58 0.07
CA MET A 231 9.80 9.08 -0.68
C MET A 231 10.33 10.40 -0.11
N GLN A 232 9.50 11.24 0.52
CA GLN A 232 10.01 12.39 1.28
C GLN A 232 10.95 11.95 2.41
N ILE A 233 10.58 10.91 3.18
CA ILE A 233 11.41 10.36 4.26
C ILE A 233 12.73 9.76 3.73
N MET A 234 12.68 9.10 2.57
CA MET A 234 13.84 8.39 2.02
C MET A 234 14.78 9.29 1.24
N GLU A 235 14.26 10.15 0.37
CA GLU A 235 15.04 10.82 -0.67
C GLU A 235 14.85 12.34 -0.67
N GLY A 236 13.64 12.85 -0.40
CA GLY A 236 13.31 14.26 -0.64
C GLY A 236 13.31 14.62 -2.12
N ASP A 237 13.56 15.89 -2.48
CA ASP A 237 13.61 16.42 -3.87
C ASP A 237 12.46 15.94 -4.76
N LEU A 238 11.25 15.88 -4.17
CA LEU A 238 10.04 15.28 -4.74
C LEU A 238 9.70 15.83 -6.12
N ILE A 239 9.70 17.16 -6.28
CA ILE A 239 9.27 17.82 -7.53
C ILE A 239 10.19 17.44 -8.70
N LYS A 240 11.50 17.43 -8.46
CA LYS A 240 12.46 17.02 -9.48
C LYS A 240 12.28 15.55 -9.83
N THR A 241 12.19 14.68 -8.84
CA THR A 241 12.00 13.24 -9.02
C THR A 241 10.71 12.92 -9.80
N ILE A 242 9.58 13.56 -9.44
CA ILE A 242 8.30 13.41 -10.13
C ILE A 242 8.43 13.80 -11.63
N ARG A 243 9.10 14.91 -11.94
CA ARG A 243 9.30 15.36 -13.33
C ARG A 243 10.20 14.42 -14.12
N ASP A 244 11.30 14.00 -13.53
CA ASP A 244 12.30 13.16 -14.19
C ASP A 244 11.79 11.72 -14.41
N GLN A 245 10.96 11.22 -13.50
CA GLN A 245 10.48 9.84 -13.53
C GLN A 245 9.00 9.70 -13.94
N LYS A 246 8.39 10.77 -14.47
CA LYS A 246 6.96 10.84 -14.83
C LYS A 246 6.45 9.66 -15.66
N ASP A 247 7.29 9.14 -16.56
CA ASP A 247 6.91 8.06 -17.47
C ASP A 247 6.81 6.69 -16.76
N TRP A 248 7.37 6.59 -15.55
CA TRP A 248 7.41 5.36 -14.76
C TRP A 248 6.43 5.35 -13.59
N ILE A 249 5.74 6.45 -13.34
CA ILE A 249 4.79 6.57 -12.22
C ILE A 249 3.37 6.42 -12.75
N GLY A 250 2.61 5.47 -12.18
CA GLY A 250 1.21 5.20 -12.53
C GLY A 250 0.20 5.66 -11.49
N HIS A 251 0.66 5.91 -10.27
CA HIS A 251 -0.20 6.31 -9.14
C HIS A 251 0.60 7.06 -8.08
N TYR A 252 -0.08 7.92 -7.31
CA TYR A 252 0.52 8.67 -6.21
C TYR A 252 -0.26 8.47 -4.91
N HIS A 253 0.45 8.37 -3.77
CA HIS A 253 -0.11 8.47 -2.44
C HIS A 253 0.38 9.71 -1.70
N THR A 254 -0.44 10.23 -0.78
CA THR A 254 -0.11 11.38 0.07
C THR A 254 -0.09 11.00 1.55
N GLY A 255 0.67 11.75 2.33
CA GLY A 255 0.67 11.71 3.79
C GLY A 255 1.60 12.79 4.33
N GLY A 256 1.20 13.48 5.39
CA GLY A 256 2.03 14.53 6.01
C GLY A 256 3.32 13.97 6.62
N VAL A 257 4.45 14.63 6.39
CA VAL A 257 5.74 14.28 7.00
C VAL A 257 6.13 15.38 7.98
N PRO A 258 6.38 15.05 9.25
CA PRO A 258 6.43 13.72 9.86
C PRO A 258 5.04 13.15 10.19
N GLY A 259 4.98 11.84 10.52
CA GLY A 259 3.87 11.17 11.21
C GLY A 259 2.81 10.54 10.32
N ARG A 260 2.78 10.80 9.00
CA ARG A 260 1.75 10.33 8.06
C ARG A 260 0.34 10.86 8.40
N HIS A 261 0.28 12.07 8.98
CA HIS A 261 -0.96 12.74 9.39
C HIS A 261 -1.47 13.70 8.31
N GLU A 262 -2.28 14.68 8.72
CA GLU A 262 -2.86 15.71 7.86
C GLU A 262 -1.83 16.38 6.95
N LEU A 263 -2.31 16.98 5.84
CA LEU A 263 -1.47 17.71 4.88
C LEU A 263 -1.37 19.22 5.20
N ASP A 264 -1.68 19.61 6.42
CA ASP A 264 -1.72 21.00 6.88
C ASP A 264 -0.32 21.62 7.12
N ASP A 265 -0.26 22.72 7.85
CA ASP A 265 0.97 23.47 8.12
C ASP A 265 1.89 22.84 9.21
N THR A 266 1.47 21.73 9.80
CA THR A 266 2.27 20.99 10.79
C THR A 266 3.27 20.01 10.18
N GLN A 267 3.34 19.94 8.84
CA GLN A 267 4.18 19.01 8.08
C GLN A 267 5.06 19.75 7.04
N GLU A 268 6.05 19.07 6.47
CA GLU A 268 7.14 19.72 5.71
C GLU A 268 6.95 19.74 4.18
N VAL A 269 5.95 19.00 3.62
CA VAL A 269 5.75 18.90 2.16
C VAL A 269 4.90 20.08 1.65
N ASN A 270 5.41 20.80 0.65
CA ASN A 270 4.62 21.83 -0.03
C ASN A 270 3.63 21.18 -1.04
N TRP A 271 2.50 20.70 -0.54
CA TRP A 271 1.51 19.96 -1.33
C TRP A 271 1.01 20.70 -2.57
N PRO A 272 0.64 22.00 -2.52
CA PRO A 272 0.24 22.71 -3.74
C PRO A 272 1.32 22.74 -4.81
N ALA A 273 2.60 22.86 -4.43
CA ALA A 273 3.71 22.85 -5.39
C ALA A 273 3.94 21.45 -5.99
N VAL A 274 3.85 20.40 -5.16
CA VAL A 274 3.95 19.01 -5.61
C VAL A 274 2.80 18.65 -6.55
N CYS A 275 1.56 18.99 -6.19
CA CYS A 275 0.38 18.73 -7.04
C CYS A 275 0.47 19.47 -8.38
N ARG A 276 0.91 20.75 -8.40
CA ARG A 276 1.17 21.46 -9.66
C ARG A 276 2.26 20.80 -10.50
N ALA A 277 3.29 20.24 -9.87
CA ALA A 277 4.33 19.51 -10.59
C ALA A 277 3.76 18.24 -11.24
N ILE A 278 2.92 17.47 -10.52
CA ILE A 278 2.24 16.28 -11.07
C ILE A 278 1.35 16.67 -12.26
N VAL A 279 0.50 17.70 -12.11
CA VAL A 279 -0.34 18.21 -13.21
C VAL A 279 0.53 18.63 -14.42
N GLY A 280 1.64 19.32 -14.16
CA GLY A 280 2.57 19.77 -15.19
C GLY A 280 3.26 18.65 -15.98
N THR A 281 3.26 17.40 -15.49
CA THR A 281 3.76 16.24 -16.24
C THR A 281 2.75 15.69 -17.24
N GLY A 282 1.49 16.17 -17.22
CA GLY A 282 0.40 15.60 -18.01
C GLY A 282 -0.20 14.33 -17.43
N PHE A 283 0.04 14.03 -16.15
CA PHE A 283 -0.46 12.83 -15.46
C PHE A 283 -1.98 12.73 -15.53
N GLN A 284 -2.49 11.54 -15.87
CA GLN A 284 -3.92 11.26 -16.05
C GLN A 284 -4.48 10.26 -15.02
N GLY A 285 -3.63 9.75 -14.13
CA GLY A 285 -4.00 8.80 -13.07
C GLY A 285 -4.60 9.49 -11.84
N TYR A 286 -4.45 8.85 -10.69
CA TYR A 286 -5.00 9.33 -9.42
C TYR A 286 -3.90 9.67 -8.41
N LEU A 287 -4.17 10.69 -7.61
CA LEU A 287 -3.49 10.98 -6.36
C LEU A 287 -4.43 10.54 -5.22
N ALA A 288 -4.05 9.55 -4.45
CA ALA A 288 -4.87 9.04 -3.35
C ALA A 288 -4.37 9.58 -2.00
N HIS A 289 -5.32 10.09 -1.20
CA HIS A 289 -5.03 10.53 0.16
C HIS A 289 -4.90 9.31 1.07
N GLU A 290 -3.70 9.12 1.64
CA GLU A 290 -3.39 7.96 2.49
C GLU A 290 -2.78 8.38 3.83
N PHE A 291 -3.12 9.55 4.30
CA PHE A 291 -2.74 10.01 5.62
C PHE A 291 -3.66 9.44 6.71
N VAL A 292 -3.17 9.39 7.95
CA VAL A 292 -3.90 8.95 9.13
C VAL A 292 -4.43 10.17 9.87
N PRO A 293 -5.74 10.44 9.82
CA PRO A 293 -6.33 11.61 10.48
C PRO A 293 -6.10 11.57 12.01
N THR A 294 -5.74 12.72 12.58
CA THR A 294 -5.64 12.91 14.04
C THR A 294 -6.81 13.72 14.60
N ARG A 295 -7.63 14.29 13.72
CA ARG A 295 -8.82 15.09 13.99
C ARG A 295 -10.06 14.39 13.38
N ASP A 296 -11.18 15.11 13.26
CA ASP A 296 -12.35 14.57 12.54
C ASP A 296 -11.94 14.12 11.13
N PRO A 297 -12.08 12.83 10.81
CA PRO A 297 -11.52 12.26 9.59
C PRO A 297 -12.06 12.89 8.30
N LEU A 298 -13.35 13.21 8.27
CA LEU A 298 -13.95 13.77 7.06
C LEU A 298 -13.60 15.25 6.88
N THR A 299 -13.41 16.00 7.97
CA THR A 299 -12.91 17.38 7.92
C THR A 299 -11.47 17.42 7.43
N SER A 300 -10.59 16.59 8.00
CA SER A 300 -9.20 16.45 7.54
C SER A 300 -9.11 16.08 6.06
N LEU A 301 -9.98 15.18 5.60
CA LEU A 301 -10.02 14.78 4.19
C LEU A 301 -10.48 15.94 3.28
N LYS A 302 -11.50 16.72 3.67
CA LYS A 302 -11.94 17.91 2.91
C LYS A 302 -10.81 18.92 2.74
N GLU A 303 -10.06 19.18 3.80
CA GLU A 303 -8.92 20.10 3.78
C GLU A 303 -7.82 19.58 2.82
N ALA A 304 -7.49 18.29 2.87
CA ALA A 304 -6.51 17.68 1.98
C ALA A 304 -6.95 17.74 0.51
N ILE A 305 -8.22 17.44 0.21
CA ILE A 305 -8.80 17.55 -1.14
C ILE A 305 -8.69 18.99 -1.65
N ALA A 306 -9.08 19.96 -0.84
CA ALA A 306 -9.02 21.38 -1.24
C ALA A 306 -7.60 21.84 -1.50
N LEU A 307 -6.63 21.43 -0.67
CA LEU A 307 -5.22 21.76 -0.79
C LEU A 307 -4.59 21.22 -2.07
N CYS A 308 -5.00 20.02 -2.49
CA CYS A 308 -4.48 19.33 -3.67
C CYS A 308 -5.24 19.64 -4.97
N ASP A 309 -6.34 20.37 -4.92
CA ASP A 309 -7.15 20.76 -6.09
C ASP A 309 -6.61 22.05 -6.75
N VAL A 310 -5.42 21.94 -7.39
CA VAL A 310 -4.60 23.05 -7.91
C VAL A 310 -4.97 23.47 -9.32
#